data_ce1079eedee33dd6fc236baa708cea68
#
_entry.id   ce1079eedee33dd6fc236baa708cea68
#
_cell.length_a   1.000
_cell.length_b   1.000
_cell.length_c   1.000
_cell.angle_alpha   90.00
_cell.angle_beta   90.00
_cell.angle_gamma   90.00
#
_symmetry.space_group_name_H-M   'P 1'
#
loop_
_entity.id
_entity.type
_entity.pdbx_description
1 polymer ?
#
loop_
_entity_poly.entity_id
_entity_poly.type
_entity_poly.pdbx_seq_one_letter_code
_entity_poly.pdbx_strand_id
1 'polypeptide(L)'
;YNYYAKTRTDCLAFGPGAGGNLSGYGFMQHRQPDAWAKAVESGVKPIAMMTKPPLFWELGRAVAEQLELNFFNPSQLAHEFSEKFATLWNPLIDNWTEAGLLAPVGNRFELTVPGQFWQGRMTQHILDYFKSQTK
;
A
#
# COMPACT_ATOMS: atom_id res chain seq x y z
N TYR A 1 -16.20 5.62 2.83
CA TYR A 1 -14.84 5.16 2.51
C TYR A 1 -13.85 5.61 3.59
N ASN A 2 -13.10 4.70 4.19
CA ASN A 2 -12.21 5.03 5.30
C ASN A 2 -10.89 5.65 4.77
N TYR A 3 -10.73 6.95 4.91
CA TYR A 3 -9.52 7.68 4.50
C TYR A 3 -8.25 7.10 5.16
N TYR A 4 -8.32 6.73 6.42
CA TYR A 4 -7.18 6.18 7.17
C TYR A 4 -6.65 4.85 6.62
N ALA A 5 -7.48 4.08 5.91
CA ALA A 5 -7.02 2.87 5.23
C ALA A 5 -6.10 3.17 4.03
N LYS A 6 -6.14 4.39 3.49
CA LYS A 6 -5.30 4.86 2.38
C LYS A 6 -3.99 5.49 2.83
N THR A 7 -3.82 5.74 4.11
CA THR A 7 -2.62 6.35 4.66
C THR A 7 -1.72 5.29 5.29
N ARG A 8 -0.48 5.66 5.58
CA ARG A 8 0.47 4.78 6.28
C ARG A 8 0.18 4.62 7.79
N THR A 9 -0.95 5.10 8.24
CA THR A 9 -1.38 5.02 9.64
C THR A 9 -1.65 3.58 10.05
N ASP A 10 -1.17 3.18 11.21
CA ASP A 10 -1.54 1.90 11.80
C ASP A 10 -3.03 1.88 12.15
N CYS A 11 -3.68 0.77 11.88
CA CYS A 11 -5.11 0.61 12.05
C CYS A 11 -5.42 -0.61 12.92
N LEU A 12 -5.96 -0.37 14.11
CA LEU A 12 -6.52 -1.44 14.95
C LEU A 12 -8.01 -1.59 14.63
N ALA A 13 -8.37 -2.77 14.18
CA ALA A 13 -9.75 -3.09 13.85
C ALA A 13 -10.37 -4.00 14.92
N PHE A 14 -11.65 -3.80 15.22
CA PHE A 14 -12.39 -4.54 16.24
C PHE A 14 -13.67 -5.13 15.63
N GLY A 15 -13.99 -6.35 16.05
CA GLY A 15 -15.21 -7.05 15.64
C GLY A 15 -14.95 -8.24 14.71
N PRO A 16 -15.95 -9.12 14.53
CA PRO A 16 -15.85 -10.28 13.66
C PRO A 16 -15.50 -9.91 12.22
N GLY A 17 -14.47 -10.54 11.66
CA GLY A 17 -14.02 -10.32 10.29
C GLY A 17 -13.28 -9.01 10.06
N ALA A 18 -13.07 -8.19 11.09
CA ALA A 18 -12.32 -6.94 10.94
C ALA A 18 -10.84 -7.21 10.69
N GLY A 19 -10.27 -6.45 9.75
CA GLY A 19 -8.85 -6.49 9.41
C GLY A 19 -8.15 -5.19 9.78
N GLY A 20 -6.90 -5.29 10.20
CA GLY A 20 -6.07 -4.15 10.58
C GLY A 20 -4.60 -4.36 10.23
N ASN A 21 -3.81 -3.37 10.56
CA ASN A 21 -2.35 -3.42 10.44
C ASN A 21 -1.69 -2.68 11.60
N LEU A 22 -0.54 -3.18 12.03
CA LEU A 22 0.26 -2.57 13.09
C LEU A 22 1.74 -2.81 12.79
N SER A 23 2.50 -1.75 12.62
CA SER A 23 3.96 -1.81 12.34
C SER A 23 4.30 -2.79 11.20
N GLY A 24 3.52 -2.75 10.12
CA GLY A 24 3.68 -3.61 8.95
C GLY A 24 3.07 -5.02 9.07
N TYR A 25 2.71 -5.48 10.28
CA TYR A 25 1.96 -6.72 10.44
C TYR A 25 0.50 -6.51 10.04
N GLY A 26 0.02 -7.27 9.06
CA GLY A 26 -1.40 -7.34 8.76
C GLY A 26 -2.07 -8.39 9.62
N PHE A 27 -3.30 -8.15 10.07
CA PHE A 27 -4.08 -9.15 10.80
C PHE A 27 -5.55 -9.14 10.39
N MET A 28 -6.21 -10.28 10.58
CA MET A 28 -7.65 -10.43 10.40
C MET A 28 -8.22 -11.19 11.58
N GLN A 29 -9.32 -10.70 12.12
CA GLN A 29 -10.05 -11.36 13.20
C GLN A 29 -10.95 -12.48 12.66
N HIS A 30 -11.38 -13.40 13.53
CA HIS A 30 -12.33 -14.45 13.18
C HIS A 30 -13.58 -13.86 12.52
N ARG A 31 -13.95 -14.39 11.35
CA ARG A 31 -15.13 -13.92 10.60
C ARG A 31 -16.42 -14.38 11.24
N GLN A 32 -16.41 -15.56 11.86
CA GLN A 32 -17.60 -16.12 12.52
C GLN A 32 -17.79 -15.44 13.88
N PRO A 33 -18.96 -14.82 14.14
CA PRO A 33 -19.22 -14.08 15.38
C PRO A 33 -19.02 -14.94 16.64
N ASP A 34 -19.46 -16.20 16.62
CA ASP A 34 -19.35 -17.11 17.76
C ASP A 34 -17.87 -17.44 18.09
N ALA A 35 -17.05 -17.68 17.05
CA ALA A 35 -15.63 -17.93 17.23
C ALA A 35 -14.91 -16.69 17.75
N TRP A 36 -15.29 -15.52 17.27
CA TRP A 36 -14.78 -14.23 17.75
C TRP A 36 -15.15 -14.02 19.22
N ALA A 37 -16.43 -14.14 19.56
CA ALA A 37 -16.94 -13.95 20.92
C ALA A 37 -16.26 -14.92 21.91
N LYS A 38 -16.18 -16.21 21.58
CA LYS A 38 -15.50 -17.23 22.39
C LYS A 38 -14.05 -16.89 22.69
N ALA A 39 -13.32 -16.38 21.69
CA ALA A 39 -11.92 -15.97 21.89
C ALA A 39 -11.84 -14.78 22.88
N VAL A 40 -12.68 -13.76 22.68
CA VAL A 40 -12.73 -12.57 23.54
C VAL A 40 -13.11 -12.95 25.00
N GLU A 41 -14.14 -13.76 25.18
CA GLU A 41 -14.59 -14.24 26.49
C GLU A 41 -13.51 -15.06 27.20
N SER A 42 -12.69 -15.78 26.45
CA SER A 42 -11.56 -16.56 26.99
C SER A 42 -10.31 -15.70 27.25
N GLY A 43 -10.36 -14.39 27.03
CA GLY A 43 -9.21 -13.48 27.18
C GLY A 43 -8.13 -13.65 26.10
N VAL A 44 -8.45 -14.33 24.99
CA VAL A 44 -7.55 -14.56 23.87
C VAL A 44 -7.85 -13.53 22.77
N LYS A 45 -6.77 -13.03 22.12
CA LYS A 45 -6.96 -12.14 20.96
C LYS A 45 -7.66 -12.90 19.82
N PRO A 46 -8.78 -12.39 19.28
CA PRO A 46 -9.58 -13.10 18.29
C PRO A 46 -8.98 -13.05 16.87
N ILE A 47 -7.66 -13.24 16.76
CA ILE A 47 -6.91 -13.16 15.50
C ILE A 47 -6.94 -14.54 14.82
N ALA A 48 -7.55 -14.58 13.62
CA ALA A 48 -7.59 -15.79 12.79
C ALA A 48 -6.37 -15.90 11.87
N MET A 49 -5.84 -14.78 11.43
CA MET A 49 -4.70 -14.73 10.50
C MET A 49 -3.83 -13.52 10.81
N MET A 50 -2.51 -13.72 10.71
CA MET A 50 -1.53 -12.65 10.80
C MET A 50 -0.47 -12.84 9.72
N THR A 51 -0.10 -11.75 9.04
CA THR A 51 0.95 -11.72 8.03
C THR A 51 2.11 -10.87 8.52
N LYS A 52 3.33 -11.35 8.31
CA LYS A 52 4.55 -10.59 8.62
C LYS A 52 4.75 -9.48 7.60
N PRO A 53 5.36 -8.35 8.00
CA PRO A 53 5.73 -7.32 7.06
C PRO A 53 6.68 -7.88 5.99
N PRO A 54 6.42 -7.63 4.70
CA PRO A 54 7.37 -7.97 3.66
C PRO A 54 8.64 -7.10 3.77
N LEU A 55 9.71 -7.55 3.13
CA LEU A 55 10.91 -6.74 3.02
C LEU A 55 10.56 -5.39 2.36
N PHE A 56 11.08 -4.29 2.90
CA PHE A 56 10.77 -2.91 2.43
C PHE A 56 9.28 -2.52 2.52
N TRP A 57 8.55 -3.04 3.51
CA TRP A 57 7.13 -2.78 3.67
C TRP A 57 6.79 -1.28 3.81
N GLU A 58 7.67 -0.48 4.42
CA GLU A 58 7.47 0.97 4.56
C GLU A 58 7.44 1.67 3.22
N LEU A 59 8.42 1.38 2.35
CA LEU A 59 8.44 1.88 0.97
C LEU A 59 7.20 1.42 0.20
N GLY A 60 6.83 0.14 0.34
CA GLY A 60 5.64 -0.41 -0.31
C GLY A 60 4.36 0.33 0.09
N ARG A 61 4.23 0.66 1.38
CA ARG A 61 3.10 1.46 1.88
C ARG A 61 3.13 2.89 1.37
N ALA A 62 4.31 3.53 1.31
CA ALA A 62 4.44 4.88 0.78
C ALA A 62 4.06 4.96 -0.70
N VAL A 63 4.48 3.99 -1.50
CA VAL A 63 4.08 3.88 -2.92
C VAL A 63 2.57 3.67 -3.05
N ALA A 64 2.01 2.71 -2.29
CA ALA A 64 0.58 2.43 -2.32
C ALA A 64 -0.25 3.65 -1.89
N GLU A 65 0.15 4.34 -0.84
CA GLU A 65 -0.50 5.57 -0.38
C GLU A 65 -0.56 6.63 -1.48
N GLN A 66 0.58 6.93 -2.13
CA GLN A 66 0.61 7.93 -3.19
C GLN A 66 -0.34 7.56 -4.34
N LEU A 67 -0.26 6.33 -4.84
CA LEU A 67 -1.12 5.87 -5.92
C LEU A 67 -2.61 5.85 -5.52
N GLU A 68 -2.94 5.45 -4.30
CA GLU A 68 -4.31 5.51 -3.79
C GLU A 68 -4.84 6.93 -3.62
N LEU A 69 -3.96 7.90 -3.41
CA LEU A 69 -4.27 9.33 -3.40
C LEU A 69 -4.21 9.96 -4.80
N ASN A 70 -4.11 9.13 -5.85
CA ASN A 70 -4.10 9.50 -7.26
C ASN A 70 -2.89 10.33 -7.71
N PHE A 71 -1.74 10.18 -7.07
CA PHE A 71 -0.50 10.78 -7.53
C PHE A 71 0.69 9.84 -7.35
N PHE A 72 1.82 10.18 -7.98
CA PHE A 72 3.10 9.53 -7.78
C PHE A 72 4.22 10.57 -7.80
N ASN A 73 5.04 10.61 -6.75
CA ASN A 73 6.14 11.56 -6.59
C ASN A 73 7.45 10.85 -6.23
N PRO A 74 8.25 10.44 -7.24
CA PRO A 74 9.54 9.80 -7.02
C PRO A 74 10.51 10.62 -6.16
N SER A 75 10.51 11.95 -6.33
CA SER A 75 11.39 12.84 -5.57
C SER A 75 11.07 12.85 -4.07
N GLN A 76 9.79 12.77 -3.72
CA GLN A 76 9.38 12.65 -2.33
C GLN A 76 9.84 11.31 -1.73
N LEU A 77 9.71 10.21 -2.47
CA LEU A 77 10.19 8.89 -2.04
C LEU A 77 11.72 8.85 -1.93
N ALA A 78 12.42 9.55 -2.82
CA ALA A 78 13.87 9.68 -2.76
C ALA A 78 14.32 10.39 -1.48
N HIS A 79 13.67 11.50 -1.14
CA HIS A 79 13.96 12.26 0.08
C HIS A 79 13.69 11.45 1.36
N GLU A 80 12.59 10.66 1.35
CA GLU A 80 12.17 9.89 2.53
C GLU A 80 13.01 8.61 2.76
N PHE A 81 13.40 7.92 1.69
CA PHE A 81 14.01 6.59 1.78
C PHE A 81 15.43 6.51 1.21
N SER A 82 15.65 6.92 -0.04
CA SER A 82 16.95 6.88 -0.69
C SER A 82 16.93 7.64 -2.01
N GLU A 83 17.98 8.41 -2.28
CA GLU A 83 18.16 9.19 -3.52
C GLU A 83 17.98 8.37 -4.81
N LYS A 84 18.29 7.09 -4.80
CA LYS A 84 18.09 6.20 -5.95
C LYS A 84 16.64 6.16 -6.44
N PHE A 85 15.68 6.45 -5.57
CA PHE A 85 14.25 6.44 -5.91
C PHE A 85 13.81 7.63 -6.75
N ALA A 86 14.63 8.66 -6.88
CA ALA A 86 14.33 9.77 -7.80
C ALA A 86 14.23 9.30 -9.26
N THR A 87 15.01 8.31 -9.66
CA THR A 87 15.10 7.86 -11.05
C THR A 87 14.81 6.37 -11.27
N LEU A 88 14.75 5.58 -10.20
CA LEU A 88 14.58 4.13 -10.27
C LEU A 88 13.38 3.73 -11.14
N TRP A 89 12.27 4.47 -11.03
CA TRP A 89 11.03 4.13 -11.72
C TRP A 89 10.80 4.88 -13.03
N ASN A 90 11.78 5.66 -13.52
CA ASN A 90 11.65 6.40 -14.78
C ASN A 90 11.11 5.52 -15.93
N PRO A 91 11.63 4.29 -16.18
CA PRO A 91 11.12 3.46 -17.27
C PRO A 91 9.63 3.11 -17.14
N LEU A 92 9.13 2.92 -15.89
CA LEU A 92 7.71 2.67 -15.66
C LEU A 92 6.89 3.95 -15.84
N ILE A 93 7.38 5.08 -15.36
CA ILE A 93 6.73 6.39 -15.48
C ILE A 93 6.59 6.77 -16.95
N ASP A 94 7.64 6.60 -17.73
CA ASP A 94 7.63 6.88 -19.17
C ASP A 94 6.57 6.02 -19.89
N ASN A 95 6.57 4.71 -19.65
CA ASN A 95 5.59 3.80 -20.21
C ASN A 95 4.15 4.13 -19.79
N TRP A 96 3.93 4.47 -18.54
CA TRP A 96 2.60 4.81 -18.03
C TRP A 96 2.11 6.18 -18.52
N THR A 97 3.03 7.12 -18.74
CA THR A 97 2.72 8.41 -19.32
C THR A 97 2.36 8.25 -20.81
N GLU A 98 3.13 7.47 -21.55
CA GLU A 98 2.84 7.13 -22.95
C GLU A 98 1.49 6.39 -23.10
N ALA A 99 1.20 5.47 -22.17
CA ALA A 99 -0.08 4.76 -22.13
C ALA A 99 -1.26 5.62 -21.65
N GLY A 100 -1.03 6.89 -21.28
CA GLY A 100 -2.07 7.80 -20.79
C GLY A 100 -2.58 7.47 -19.38
N LEU A 101 -1.82 6.72 -18.57
CA LEU A 101 -2.18 6.37 -17.19
C LEU A 101 -1.71 7.43 -16.19
N LEU A 102 -0.61 8.13 -16.50
CA LEU A 102 -0.05 9.23 -15.73
C LEU A 102 0.02 10.52 -16.57
N ALA A 103 -0.15 11.64 -15.91
CA ALA A 103 0.08 12.96 -16.47
C ALA A 103 1.05 13.75 -15.58
N PRO A 104 2.08 14.43 -16.13
CA PRO A 104 2.98 15.26 -15.34
C PRO A 104 2.24 16.52 -14.86
N VAL A 105 2.31 16.81 -13.56
CA VAL A 105 1.70 18.01 -12.94
C VAL A 105 2.70 18.60 -11.96
N GLY A 106 3.33 19.71 -12.34
CA GLY A 106 4.39 20.34 -11.55
C GLY A 106 5.57 19.39 -11.33
N ASN A 107 5.86 19.06 -10.07
CA ASN A 107 6.98 18.19 -9.67
C ASN A 107 6.56 16.74 -9.37
N ARG A 108 5.36 16.34 -9.74
CA ARG A 108 4.81 15.00 -9.55
C ARG A 108 4.03 14.54 -10.77
N PHE A 109 3.58 13.30 -10.72
CA PHE A 109 2.66 12.71 -11.70
C PHE A 109 1.30 12.51 -11.05
N GLU A 110 0.22 12.78 -11.77
CA GLU A 110 -1.14 12.47 -11.33
C GLU A 110 -1.73 11.34 -12.16
N LEU A 111 -2.53 10.49 -11.52
CA LEU A 111 -3.23 9.43 -12.20
C LEU A 111 -4.38 10.03 -13.01
N THR A 112 -4.41 9.71 -14.31
CA THR A 112 -5.56 10.00 -15.17
C THR A 112 -6.75 9.11 -14.79
N VAL A 113 -7.92 9.33 -15.38
CA VAL A 113 -9.07 8.43 -15.16
C VAL A 113 -8.75 6.97 -15.48
N PRO A 114 -8.10 6.64 -16.64
CA PRO A 114 -7.58 5.29 -16.87
C PRO A 114 -6.57 4.83 -15.82
N GLY A 115 -5.66 5.71 -15.37
CA GLY A 115 -4.69 5.40 -14.32
C GLY A 115 -5.35 5.02 -12.99
N GLN A 116 -6.40 5.74 -12.59
CA GLN A 116 -7.18 5.42 -11.39
C GLN A 116 -7.86 4.05 -11.50
N PHE A 117 -8.34 3.69 -12.67
CA PHE A 117 -8.93 2.37 -12.91
C PHE A 117 -7.88 1.24 -12.77
N TRP A 118 -6.65 1.47 -13.24
CA TRP A 118 -5.57 0.49 -13.20
C TRP A 118 -4.66 0.60 -11.97
N GLN A 119 -4.96 1.48 -11.04
CA GLN A 119 -4.14 1.84 -9.88
C GLN A 119 -3.62 0.62 -9.09
N GLY A 120 -4.45 -0.36 -8.80
CA GLY A 120 -4.03 -1.56 -8.08
C GLY A 120 -2.97 -2.39 -8.85
N ARG A 121 -3.09 -2.46 -10.18
CA ARG A 121 -2.08 -3.12 -11.05
C ARG A 121 -0.80 -2.31 -11.14
N MET A 122 -0.89 -0.98 -11.19
CA MET A 122 0.26 -0.09 -11.19
C MET A 122 1.04 -0.22 -9.87
N THR A 123 0.34 -0.27 -8.73
CA THR A 123 0.96 -0.51 -7.42
C THR A 123 1.71 -1.83 -7.39
N GLN A 124 1.11 -2.91 -7.85
CA GLN A 124 1.78 -4.21 -7.91
C GLN A 124 2.99 -4.18 -8.84
N HIS A 125 2.86 -3.59 -10.01
CA HIS A 125 3.93 -3.51 -11.01
C HIS A 125 5.15 -2.72 -10.49
N ILE A 126 4.93 -1.60 -9.81
CA ILE A 126 6.05 -0.80 -9.26
C ILE A 126 6.78 -1.55 -8.14
N LEU A 127 6.06 -2.28 -7.30
CA LEU A 127 6.66 -3.08 -6.24
C LEU A 127 7.43 -4.28 -6.77
N ASP A 128 6.92 -4.93 -7.82
CA ASP A 128 7.61 -6.06 -8.46
C ASP A 128 8.85 -5.59 -9.23
N TYR A 129 8.77 -4.44 -9.90
CA TYR A 129 9.92 -3.80 -10.54
C TYR A 129 11.01 -3.49 -9.50
N PHE A 130 10.64 -2.87 -8.38
CA PHE A 130 11.58 -2.60 -7.29
C PHE A 130 12.27 -3.88 -6.80
N LYS A 131 11.53 -4.95 -6.54
CA LYS A 131 12.10 -6.24 -6.12
C LYS A 131 13.08 -6.82 -7.14
N SER A 132 12.81 -6.62 -8.44
CA SER A 132 13.70 -7.10 -9.50
C SER A 132 15.05 -6.36 -9.53
N GLN A 133 15.08 -5.10 -9.08
CA GLN A 133 16.29 -4.27 -9.05
C GLN A 133 17.13 -4.44 -7.77
N THR A 134 16.59 -5.17 -6.78
CA THR A 134 17.24 -5.35 -5.45
C THR A 134 17.74 -6.77 -5.20
N LYS A 135 17.75 -7.61 -6.24
CA LYS A 135 18.32 -8.97 -6.20
C LYS A 135 19.82 -8.97 -6.38
#